data_594d4f063aea9d0ab288e4a5d867659f
#
_entry.id   594d4f063aea9d0ab288e4a5d867659f
#
_cell.length_a   1.000
_cell.length_b   1.000
_cell.length_c   1.000
_cell.angle_alpha   90.00
_cell.angle_beta   90.00
_cell.angle_gamma   90.00
#
_symmetry.space_group_name_H-M   'P 1'
#
loop_
_entity.id
_entity.type
_entity.pdbx_description
1 polymer ?
#
loop_
_entity_poly.entity_id
_entity_poly.type
_entity_poly.pdbx_seq_one_letter_code
_entity_poly.pdbx_strand_id
1 'polypeptide(L)'
;MFDHNHHHRNMNITNKKTVVTLVLTLLLCSCALAETLTVDSTTPTPVWSSPLVSGTPYCIQASGWFYFAYWPSIPDVREADANFFFLYNGTPVQVLNGLLLIDSQAVSWCGTMDGATFSTNTYSPTHIYNYYFIGDGFSHSFVISDPVYSDNGGSLNVSISPVPIPALTITQSGTNCLLSWPSTAIGFNLYQNADLLSTNWLLVTNQPIVAGGTNTTLISGASIGKMFYRLEFR
;
A
#
# COMPACT_ATOMS: atom_id res chain seq x y z
N MET A 1 -71.65 57.88 -27.52
CA MET A 1 -70.76 57.57 -28.65
C MET A 1 -69.41 57.21 -28.03
N PHE A 2 -69.17 55.93 -27.82
CA PHE A 2 -68.00 55.44 -27.07
C PHE A 2 -67.04 54.85 -28.06
N ASP A 3 -65.79 55.39 -28.05
CA ASP A 3 -64.71 54.96 -28.87
C ASP A 3 -63.82 53.99 -28.02
N HIS A 4 -63.69 52.76 -28.50
CA HIS A 4 -62.90 51.72 -27.82
C HIS A 4 -61.59 51.53 -28.58
N ASN A 5 -60.51 52.13 -28.07
CA ASN A 5 -59.19 51.87 -28.54
C ASN A 5 -58.59 50.63 -27.82
N HIS A 6 -58.50 49.51 -28.51
CA HIS A 6 -57.76 48.33 -28.11
C HIS A 6 -56.31 48.44 -28.43
N HIS A 7 -55.45 48.64 -27.40
CA HIS A 7 -54.01 48.55 -27.51
C HIS A 7 -53.60 47.05 -27.41
N HIS A 8 -53.22 46.45 -28.55
CA HIS A 8 -52.50 45.19 -28.59
C HIS A 8 -51.04 45.40 -28.13
N ARG A 9 -50.68 44.90 -26.94
CA ARG A 9 -49.28 44.75 -26.52
C ARG A 9 -48.75 43.46 -27.13
N ASN A 10 -47.85 43.57 -28.11
CA ASN A 10 -47.03 42.49 -28.59
C ASN A 10 -45.98 42.13 -27.51
N MET A 11 -46.12 40.98 -26.85
CA MET A 11 -45.11 40.41 -25.98
C MET A 11 -44.11 39.65 -26.85
N ASN A 12 -42.93 40.26 -27.11
CA ASN A 12 -41.80 39.53 -27.68
C ASN A 12 -41.19 38.62 -26.63
N ILE A 13 -41.51 37.33 -26.66
CA ILE A 13 -40.85 36.29 -25.88
C ILE A 13 -39.56 35.93 -26.61
N THR A 14 -38.42 36.53 -26.20
CA THR A 14 -37.13 36.11 -26.63
C THR A 14 -36.75 34.81 -25.89
N ASN A 15 -36.94 33.67 -26.54
CA ASN A 15 -36.45 32.37 -26.08
C ASN A 15 -34.89 32.39 -26.03
N LYS A 16 -34.34 32.67 -24.86
CA LYS A 16 -32.90 32.42 -24.59
C LYS A 16 -32.71 30.91 -24.48
N LYS A 17 -32.23 30.25 -25.53
CA LYS A 17 -31.73 28.90 -25.50
C LYS A 17 -30.47 28.88 -24.63
N THR A 18 -30.60 28.44 -23.36
CA THR A 18 -29.46 28.18 -22.51
C THR A 18 -28.82 26.88 -23.01
N VAL A 19 -27.69 27.00 -23.68
CA VAL A 19 -26.86 25.84 -24.05
C VAL A 19 -26.14 25.39 -22.77
N VAL A 20 -26.59 24.31 -22.17
CA VAL A 20 -25.88 23.63 -21.06
C VAL A 20 -24.79 22.76 -21.71
N THR A 21 -23.56 23.22 -21.70
CA THR A 21 -22.41 22.43 -22.10
C THR A 21 -22.09 21.45 -20.95
N LEU A 22 -22.49 20.19 -21.12
CA LEU A 22 -22.12 19.12 -20.20
C LEU A 22 -20.65 18.77 -20.46
N VAL A 23 -19.76 19.26 -19.62
CA VAL A 23 -18.34 18.80 -19.61
C VAL A 23 -18.34 17.43 -18.93
N LEU A 24 -18.32 16.37 -19.74
CA LEU A 24 -18.10 15.00 -19.28
C LEU A 24 -16.63 14.84 -18.95
N THR A 25 -16.23 15.06 -17.70
CA THR A 25 -14.89 14.72 -17.22
C THR A 25 -14.83 13.19 -17.13
N LEU A 26 -14.18 12.55 -18.12
CA LEU A 26 -13.84 11.13 -17.99
C LEU A 26 -12.82 11.02 -16.85
N LEU A 27 -13.28 10.60 -15.66
CA LEU A 27 -12.38 10.08 -14.65
C LEU A 27 -11.86 8.74 -15.19
N LEU A 28 -10.67 8.75 -15.76
CA LEU A 28 -9.89 7.53 -16.01
C LEU A 28 -9.56 6.98 -14.61
N CYS A 29 -10.37 6.06 -14.12
CA CYS A 29 -10.02 5.26 -12.95
C CYS A 29 -8.83 4.39 -13.38
N SER A 30 -7.60 4.82 -13.08
CA SER A 30 -6.42 4.00 -13.23
C SER A 30 -6.53 2.87 -12.21
N CYS A 31 -6.96 1.69 -12.67
CA CYS A 31 -6.90 0.49 -11.84
C CYS A 31 -5.43 0.16 -11.58
N ALA A 32 -5.06 0.11 -10.31
CA ALA A 32 -3.76 -0.40 -9.89
C ALA A 32 -3.71 -1.90 -10.22
N LEU A 33 -2.81 -2.29 -11.13
CA LEU A 33 -2.64 -3.68 -11.55
C LEU A 33 -1.49 -4.31 -10.74
N ALA A 34 -1.60 -5.63 -10.55
CA ALA A 34 -0.48 -6.42 -10.05
C ALA A 34 0.56 -6.59 -11.17
N GLU A 35 1.83 -6.53 -10.81
CA GLU A 35 2.98 -6.66 -11.70
C GLU A 35 3.99 -7.63 -11.11
N THR A 36 4.71 -8.38 -11.96
CA THR A 36 5.82 -9.25 -11.54
C THR A 36 7.04 -8.94 -12.38
N LEU A 37 8.16 -8.74 -11.70
CA LEU A 37 9.47 -8.44 -12.26
C LEU A 37 10.44 -9.55 -11.89
N THR A 38 11.42 -9.81 -12.77
CA THR A 38 12.55 -10.70 -12.46
C THR A 38 13.80 -9.83 -12.37
N VAL A 39 14.44 -9.83 -11.20
CA VAL A 39 15.67 -9.08 -10.93
C VAL A 39 16.85 -10.02 -11.06
N ASP A 40 17.62 -9.86 -12.12
CA ASP A 40 18.80 -10.68 -12.41
C ASP A 40 19.96 -10.31 -11.46
N SER A 41 20.55 -11.33 -10.84
CA SER A 41 21.69 -11.14 -9.92
C SER A 41 23.03 -10.91 -10.65
N THR A 42 23.10 -11.20 -11.94
CA THR A 42 24.35 -11.16 -12.72
C THR A 42 24.66 -9.79 -13.35
N THR A 43 23.79 -8.80 -13.12
CA THR A 43 23.90 -7.47 -13.75
C THR A 43 23.57 -6.33 -12.77
N PRO A 44 24.30 -5.20 -12.82
CA PRO A 44 23.96 -4.00 -12.09
C PRO A 44 22.78 -3.22 -12.71
N THR A 45 22.20 -3.71 -13.82
CA THR A 45 21.14 -3.01 -14.52
C THR A 45 19.82 -3.16 -13.76
N PRO A 46 19.20 -2.08 -13.26
CA PRO A 46 17.95 -2.17 -12.54
C PRO A 46 16.79 -2.55 -13.46
N VAL A 47 15.84 -3.28 -12.90
CA VAL A 47 14.52 -3.52 -13.51
C VAL A 47 13.54 -2.49 -12.96
N TRP A 48 12.64 -1.98 -13.79
CA TRP A 48 11.72 -0.90 -13.42
C TRP A 48 10.27 -1.41 -13.40
N SER A 49 9.52 -0.97 -12.39
CA SER A 49 8.07 -1.16 -12.36
C SER A 49 7.37 -0.22 -13.35
N SER A 50 6.11 -0.52 -13.65
CA SER A 50 5.16 0.48 -14.15
C SER A 50 4.97 1.59 -13.10
N PRO A 51 4.54 2.82 -13.49
CA PRO A 51 4.22 3.87 -12.53
C PRO A 51 3.13 3.41 -11.56
N LEU A 52 3.38 3.55 -10.25
CA LEU A 52 2.45 3.15 -9.21
C LEU A 52 1.46 4.28 -8.89
N VAL A 53 0.18 3.95 -8.77
CA VAL A 53 -0.88 4.95 -8.59
C VAL A 53 -0.68 5.71 -7.28
N SER A 54 -0.56 7.03 -7.35
CA SER A 54 -0.34 7.89 -6.19
C SER A 54 -1.43 7.73 -5.15
N GLY A 55 -1.04 7.61 -3.88
CA GLY A 55 -1.94 7.44 -2.74
C GLY A 55 -2.50 6.02 -2.57
N THR A 56 -2.18 5.09 -3.45
CA THR A 56 -2.58 3.68 -3.33
C THR A 56 -1.54 2.91 -2.52
N PRO A 57 -1.94 2.17 -1.46
CA PRO A 57 -1.02 1.30 -0.75
C PRO A 57 -0.66 0.08 -1.60
N TYR A 58 0.62 -0.28 -1.60
CA TYR A 58 1.19 -1.43 -2.30
C TYR A 58 1.95 -2.33 -1.35
N CYS A 59 1.90 -3.63 -1.65
CA CYS A 59 2.81 -4.64 -1.16
C CYS A 59 3.79 -5.00 -2.27
N ILE A 60 5.07 -4.80 -2.02
CA ILE A 60 6.16 -5.36 -2.82
C ILE A 60 6.61 -6.64 -2.12
N GLN A 61 6.50 -7.76 -2.81
CA GLN A 61 6.94 -9.05 -2.31
C GLN A 61 8.15 -9.52 -3.11
N ALA A 62 9.28 -9.66 -2.45
CA ALA A 62 10.46 -10.32 -3.00
C ALA A 62 10.44 -11.80 -2.64
N SER A 63 10.77 -12.68 -3.59
CA SER A 63 10.78 -14.13 -3.38
C SER A 63 11.89 -14.81 -4.16
N GLY A 64 12.34 -15.95 -3.63
CA GLY A 64 13.41 -16.75 -4.20
C GLY A 64 14.77 -16.46 -3.57
N TRP A 65 15.76 -17.12 -4.15
CA TRP A 65 17.16 -16.99 -3.78
C TRP A 65 18.03 -17.07 -5.05
N PHE A 66 19.28 -16.61 -4.96
CA PHE A 66 20.23 -16.61 -6.04
C PHE A 66 21.61 -17.03 -5.54
N TYR A 67 22.45 -17.54 -6.43
CA TYR A 67 23.84 -17.86 -6.14
C TYR A 67 24.64 -16.57 -5.98
N PHE A 68 25.39 -16.49 -4.88
CA PHE A 68 26.19 -15.34 -4.50
C PHE A 68 27.58 -15.83 -4.09
N ALA A 69 28.60 -15.55 -4.90
CA ALA A 69 29.85 -16.27 -4.75
C ALA A 69 30.78 -15.74 -3.66
N TYR A 70 30.74 -14.44 -3.35
CA TYR A 70 31.75 -13.87 -2.45
C TYR A 70 31.26 -12.57 -1.77
N TRP A 71 31.46 -12.50 -0.47
CA TRP A 71 31.37 -11.25 0.28
C TRP A 71 32.63 -11.07 1.15
N PRO A 72 33.37 -9.93 1.04
CA PRO A 72 34.68 -9.78 1.67
C PRO A 72 34.74 -9.98 3.18
N SER A 73 33.64 -9.69 3.88
CA SER A 73 33.58 -9.78 5.35
C SER A 73 32.91 -11.04 5.87
N ILE A 74 32.35 -11.87 5.01
CA ILE A 74 31.62 -13.10 5.39
C ILE A 74 32.16 -14.23 4.49
N PRO A 75 33.15 -15.01 4.95
CA PRO A 75 33.65 -16.14 4.20
C PRO A 75 32.55 -17.22 4.07
N ASP A 76 32.66 -18.02 3.01
CA ASP A 76 31.78 -19.16 2.75
C ASP A 76 30.29 -18.83 2.44
N VAL A 77 29.96 -17.60 2.00
CA VAL A 77 28.66 -17.29 1.40
C VAL A 77 28.52 -18.00 0.06
N ARG A 78 27.35 -18.61 -0.18
CA ARG A 78 27.07 -19.33 -1.43
C ARG A 78 25.76 -18.91 -2.07
N GLU A 79 24.82 -18.47 -1.27
CA GLU A 79 23.47 -18.13 -1.70
C GLU A 79 23.01 -16.89 -0.96
N ALA A 80 22.06 -16.20 -1.55
CA ALA A 80 21.43 -15.03 -0.95
C ALA A 80 19.97 -14.92 -1.39
N ASP A 81 19.16 -14.28 -0.55
CA ASP A 81 17.82 -13.82 -0.91
C ASP A 81 17.73 -12.27 -0.82
N ALA A 82 16.54 -11.74 -0.76
CA ALA A 82 16.35 -10.28 -0.70
C ALA A 82 16.96 -9.63 0.56
N ASN A 83 17.16 -10.40 1.65
CA ASN A 83 17.51 -9.85 2.95
C ASN A 83 18.64 -10.60 3.69
N PHE A 84 18.96 -11.83 3.30
CA PHE A 84 19.93 -12.69 3.99
C PHE A 84 20.95 -13.32 3.04
N PHE A 85 22.17 -13.47 3.55
CA PHE A 85 23.15 -14.41 2.98
C PHE A 85 23.01 -15.79 3.62
N PHE A 86 23.42 -16.81 2.89
CA PHE A 86 23.47 -18.19 3.38
C PHE A 86 24.88 -18.71 3.29
N LEU A 87 25.40 -19.18 4.42
CA LEU A 87 26.68 -19.86 4.49
C LEU A 87 26.60 -21.23 3.84
N TYR A 88 27.74 -21.81 3.52
CA TYR A 88 27.83 -23.14 2.92
C TYR A 88 27.06 -24.25 3.71
N ASN A 89 26.91 -24.07 5.00
CA ASN A 89 26.15 -24.96 5.88
C ASN A 89 24.65 -24.61 5.96
N GLY A 90 24.17 -23.66 5.17
CA GLY A 90 22.76 -23.22 5.16
C GLY A 90 22.38 -22.25 6.29
N THR A 91 23.36 -21.79 7.11
CA THR A 91 23.05 -20.83 8.18
C THR A 91 22.74 -19.45 7.59
N PRO A 92 21.56 -18.86 7.88
CA PRO A 92 21.23 -17.50 7.44
C PRO A 92 22.03 -16.46 8.23
N VAL A 93 22.61 -15.51 7.51
CA VAL A 93 23.32 -14.36 8.08
C VAL A 93 22.64 -13.09 7.59
N GLN A 94 22.17 -12.27 8.50
CA GLN A 94 21.48 -11.03 8.14
C GLN A 94 22.42 -10.06 7.46
N VAL A 95 21.97 -9.48 6.37
CA VAL A 95 22.62 -8.35 5.71
C VAL A 95 22.06 -7.06 6.28
N LEU A 96 22.93 -6.22 6.83
CA LEU A 96 22.51 -5.02 7.56
C LEU A 96 21.66 -4.02 6.76
N ASN A 97 21.52 -4.16 5.45
CA ASN A 97 20.74 -3.24 4.63
C ASN A 97 19.95 -3.93 3.51
N GLY A 98 19.72 -5.25 3.62
CA GLY A 98 19.12 -6.01 2.53
C GLY A 98 19.98 -6.05 1.27
N LEU A 99 19.76 -7.02 0.42
CA LEU A 99 20.45 -7.17 -0.86
C LEU A 99 19.63 -6.66 -2.03
N LEU A 100 18.33 -6.76 -1.97
CA LEU A 100 17.44 -6.18 -2.96
C LEU A 100 17.16 -4.72 -2.58
N LEU A 101 17.65 -3.80 -3.42
CA LEU A 101 17.43 -2.36 -3.26
C LEU A 101 16.21 -1.91 -4.07
N ILE A 102 15.49 -0.92 -3.53
CA ILE A 102 14.46 -0.18 -4.24
C ILE A 102 14.97 1.26 -4.40
N ASP A 103 15.01 1.77 -5.64
CA ASP A 103 15.54 3.09 -6.00
C ASP A 103 16.96 3.34 -5.47
N SER A 104 17.79 2.28 -5.52
CA SER A 104 19.15 2.27 -4.97
C SER A 104 19.21 2.47 -3.45
N GLN A 105 18.10 2.31 -2.75
CA GLN A 105 18.02 2.42 -1.30
C GLN A 105 17.72 1.06 -0.68
N ALA A 106 18.37 0.80 0.45
CA ALA A 106 18.02 -0.32 1.31
C ALA A 106 16.65 -0.10 1.95
N VAL A 107 15.80 -1.12 1.96
CA VAL A 107 14.50 -1.09 2.60
C VAL A 107 14.40 -2.15 3.71
N SER A 108 13.55 -1.90 4.69
CA SER A 108 13.32 -2.84 5.78
C SER A 108 12.36 -3.95 5.32
N TRP A 109 12.90 -5.01 4.80
CA TRP A 109 12.14 -6.19 4.39
C TRP A 109 11.56 -6.91 5.61
N CYS A 110 10.27 -7.23 5.55
CA CYS A 110 9.56 -8.00 6.58
C CYS A 110 9.45 -9.46 6.12
N GLY A 111 10.06 -10.38 6.85
CA GLY A 111 9.88 -11.81 6.62
C GLY A 111 8.44 -12.23 6.87
N THR A 112 7.89 -13.10 6.03
CA THR A 112 6.57 -13.69 6.24
C THR A 112 6.68 -14.83 7.25
N MET A 113 6.12 -14.66 8.45
CA MET A 113 5.88 -15.73 9.39
C MET A 113 4.38 -15.87 9.60
N ASP A 114 3.84 -17.01 9.23
CA ASP A 114 2.49 -17.52 9.57
C ASP A 114 1.36 -16.47 9.74
N GLY A 115 1.29 -15.51 8.82
CA GLY A 115 0.14 -14.63 8.64
C GLY A 115 -0.15 -13.58 9.73
N ALA A 116 0.70 -13.41 10.76
CA ALA A 116 0.28 -12.61 11.92
C ALA A 116 1.24 -11.50 12.37
N THR A 117 2.54 -11.52 12.08
CA THR A 117 3.45 -10.50 12.66
C THR A 117 4.52 -10.08 11.67
N PHE A 118 4.48 -8.79 11.31
CA PHE A 118 5.56 -8.14 10.56
C PHE A 118 6.69 -7.81 11.53
N SER A 119 7.72 -8.63 11.53
CA SER A 119 8.99 -8.26 12.11
C SER A 119 9.94 -7.88 10.99
N THR A 120 10.43 -6.65 10.99
CA THR A 120 11.51 -6.22 10.10
C THR A 120 12.74 -7.06 10.37
N ASN A 121 13.44 -7.45 9.31
CA ASN A 121 14.69 -8.21 9.39
C ASN A 121 14.59 -9.60 10.03
N THR A 122 13.43 -10.23 9.98
CA THR A 122 13.27 -11.63 10.40
C THR A 122 13.51 -12.54 9.21
N TYR A 123 14.31 -13.61 9.42
CA TYR A 123 14.54 -14.64 8.42
C TYR A 123 13.23 -15.35 8.03
N SER A 124 13.00 -15.50 6.73
CA SER A 124 11.89 -16.26 6.16
C SER A 124 12.43 -17.57 5.57
N PRO A 125 12.09 -18.75 6.13
CA PRO A 125 12.51 -20.05 5.56
C PRO A 125 11.98 -20.31 4.15
N THR A 126 10.97 -19.57 3.72
CA THR A 126 10.41 -19.63 2.36
C THR A 126 11.04 -18.61 1.41
N HIS A 127 12.02 -17.84 1.89
CA HIS A 127 12.66 -16.75 1.12
C HIS A 127 11.66 -15.75 0.55
N ILE A 128 10.60 -15.43 1.31
CA ILE A 128 9.55 -14.48 0.93
C ILE A 128 9.58 -13.31 1.92
N TYR A 129 9.72 -12.10 1.38
CA TYR A 129 9.80 -10.88 2.15
C TYR A 129 8.86 -9.84 1.56
N ASN A 130 8.20 -9.07 2.41
CA ASN A 130 7.30 -8.02 2.00
C ASN A 130 7.84 -6.64 2.40
N TYR A 131 7.58 -5.66 1.57
CA TYR A 131 7.78 -4.25 1.86
C TYR A 131 6.51 -3.50 1.47
N TYR A 132 6.05 -2.62 2.35
CA TYR A 132 4.80 -1.89 2.14
C TYR A 132 5.07 -0.41 2.01
N PHE A 133 4.42 0.23 1.05
CA PHE A 133 4.53 1.67 0.86
C PHE A 133 3.29 2.24 0.16
N ILE A 134 3.19 3.58 0.10
CA ILE A 134 2.12 4.26 -0.63
C ILE A 134 2.70 4.74 -1.96
N GLY A 135 2.06 4.34 -3.07
CA GLY A 135 2.47 4.75 -4.41
C GLY A 135 2.52 6.28 -4.52
N ASP A 136 3.51 6.77 -5.23
CA ASP A 136 3.80 8.19 -5.41
C ASP A 136 3.52 8.72 -6.82
N GLY A 137 3.12 7.85 -7.73
CA GLY A 137 2.86 8.15 -9.14
C GLY A 137 4.03 7.84 -10.07
N PHE A 138 5.16 7.32 -9.55
CA PHE A 138 6.37 7.04 -10.31
C PHE A 138 6.63 5.54 -10.45
N SER A 139 7.54 5.20 -11.37
CA SER A 139 8.15 3.88 -11.48
C SER A 139 9.28 3.75 -10.49
N HIS A 140 9.44 2.54 -9.91
CA HIS A 140 10.51 2.23 -8.96
C HIS A 140 11.48 1.22 -9.56
N SER A 141 12.75 1.37 -9.26
CA SER A 141 13.81 0.49 -9.73
C SER A 141 14.15 -0.58 -8.70
N PHE A 142 14.48 -1.77 -9.17
CA PHE A 142 14.88 -2.93 -8.37
C PHE A 142 16.23 -3.44 -8.86
N VAL A 143 17.17 -3.59 -7.95
CA VAL A 143 18.54 -4.08 -8.27
C VAL A 143 19.12 -4.81 -7.08
N ILE A 144 19.90 -5.84 -7.34
CA ILE A 144 20.67 -6.53 -6.30
C ILE A 144 21.93 -5.72 -6.01
N SER A 145 22.24 -5.51 -4.73
CA SER A 145 23.43 -4.81 -4.28
C SER A 145 24.60 -5.77 -4.21
N ASP A 146 25.50 -5.68 -5.17
CA ASP A 146 26.72 -6.47 -5.22
C ASP A 146 27.86 -5.68 -5.86
N PRO A 147 29.09 -5.74 -5.34
CA PRO A 147 30.26 -5.16 -5.97
C PRO A 147 30.76 -5.95 -7.19
N VAL A 148 30.42 -7.25 -7.32
CA VAL A 148 30.93 -8.15 -8.38
C VAL A 148 29.80 -9.03 -8.91
N TYR A 149 29.12 -8.58 -9.94
CA TYR A 149 27.98 -9.28 -10.53
C TYR A 149 28.33 -10.53 -11.35
N SER A 150 29.58 -10.61 -11.86
CA SER A 150 29.99 -11.67 -12.79
C SER A 150 30.14 -13.04 -12.14
N ASP A 151 30.15 -13.13 -10.83
CA ASP A 151 30.28 -14.36 -10.04
C ASP A 151 28.94 -14.80 -9.40
N ASN A 152 27.87 -14.06 -9.66
CA ASN A 152 26.50 -14.41 -9.28
C ASN A 152 25.81 -15.31 -10.31
N GLY A 153 24.67 -15.89 -9.91
CA GLY A 153 23.80 -16.66 -10.80
C GLY A 153 22.39 -16.76 -10.28
N GLY A 154 21.41 -16.64 -11.18
CA GLY A 154 20.00 -16.68 -10.84
C GLY A 154 19.35 -15.31 -10.68
N SER A 155 18.17 -15.28 -10.07
CA SER A 155 17.37 -14.06 -9.98
C SER A 155 16.40 -14.12 -8.81
N LEU A 156 15.89 -12.96 -8.39
CA LEU A 156 14.75 -12.82 -7.51
C LEU A 156 13.50 -12.46 -8.30
N ASN A 157 12.34 -12.93 -7.83
CA ASN A 157 11.07 -12.46 -8.32
C ASN A 157 10.54 -11.36 -7.39
N VAL A 158 10.08 -10.25 -8.00
CA VAL A 158 9.45 -9.13 -7.29
C VAL A 158 8.02 -9.01 -7.80
N SER A 159 7.05 -9.26 -6.92
CA SER A 159 5.63 -9.05 -7.18
C SER A 159 5.17 -7.75 -6.52
N ILE A 160 4.56 -6.87 -7.30
CA ILE A 160 4.03 -5.58 -6.84
C ILE A 160 2.52 -5.64 -6.96
N SER A 161 1.80 -5.50 -5.86
CA SER A 161 0.35 -5.58 -5.87
C SER A 161 -0.28 -4.50 -4.99
N PRO A 162 -1.41 -3.90 -5.42
CA PRO A 162 -2.16 -2.99 -4.56
C PRO A 162 -2.71 -3.74 -3.34
N VAL A 163 -2.59 -3.12 -2.18
CA VAL A 163 -3.18 -3.67 -0.95
C VAL A 163 -4.67 -3.33 -0.93
N PRO A 164 -5.57 -4.31 -0.83
CA PRO A 164 -6.98 -4.05 -0.77
C PRO A 164 -7.34 -3.16 0.42
N ILE A 165 -8.13 -2.11 0.17
CA ILE A 165 -8.63 -1.24 1.25
C ILE A 165 -9.69 -2.03 2.04
N PRO A 166 -9.47 -2.25 3.35
CA PRO A 166 -10.40 -3.03 4.15
C PRO A 166 -11.67 -2.24 4.48
N ALA A 167 -12.81 -2.93 4.54
CA ALA A 167 -14.03 -2.35 5.03
C ALA A 167 -13.97 -2.24 6.56
N LEU A 168 -14.27 -1.05 7.10
CA LEU A 168 -14.46 -0.81 8.53
C LEU A 168 -15.95 -0.92 8.85
N THR A 169 -16.29 -1.83 9.78
CA THR A 169 -17.66 -2.00 10.28
C THR A 169 -17.77 -1.37 11.67
N ILE A 170 -18.85 -0.62 11.90
CA ILE A 170 -19.16 -0.01 13.18
C ILE A 170 -20.50 -0.57 13.67
N THR A 171 -20.50 -1.16 14.87
CA THR A 171 -21.70 -1.69 15.52
C THR A 171 -21.87 -1.04 16.89
N GLN A 172 -23.03 -0.45 17.15
CA GLN A 172 -23.34 0.09 18.46
C GLN A 172 -23.74 -1.02 19.44
N SER A 173 -23.20 -0.99 20.65
CA SER A 173 -23.52 -1.92 21.72
C SER A 173 -23.72 -1.12 23.04
N GLY A 174 -24.96 -0.77 23.32
CA GLY A 174 -25.33 0.13 24.43
C GLY A 174 -24.69 1.51 24.27
N THR A 175 -23.87 1.94 25.25
CA THR A 175 -23.10 3.18 25.21
C THR A 175 -21.76 3.05 24.49
N ASN A 176 -21.42 1.86 24.00
CA ASN A 176 -20.13 1.56 23.38
C ASN A 176 -20.29 1.39 21.86
N CYS A 177 -19.21 1.59 21.11
CA CYS A 177 -19.08 1.21 19.71
C CYS A 177 -18.07 0.08 19.57
N LEU A 178 -18.45 -0.94 18.80
CA LEU A 178 -17.56 -2.01 18.37
C LEU A 178 -17.14 -1.73 16.94
N LEU A 179 -15.85 -1.53 16.73
CA LEU A 179 -15.24 -1.32 15.43
C LEU A 179 -14.55 -2.61 14.99
N SER A 180 -14.81 -3.06 13.77
CA SER A 180 -14.21 -4.29 13.27
C SER A 180 -13.79 -4.19 11.80
N TRP A 181 -12.69 -4.89 11.46
CA TRP A 181 -12.15 -5.00 10.10
C TRP A 181 -11.38 -6.31 9.93
N PRO A 182 -11.17 -6.80 8.69
CA PRO A 182 -10.44 -8.05 8.47
C PRO A 182 -9.04 -8.03 9.08
N SER A 183 -8.62 -9.12 9.74
CA SER A 183 -7.27 -9.23 10.30
C SER A 183 -6.18 -9.34 9.23
N THR A 184 -6.56 -9.65 7.99
CA THR A 184 -5.68 -9.64 6.81
C THR A 184 -5.35 -8.22 6.31
N ALA A 185 -5.98 -7.17 6.89
CA ALA A 185 -5.71 -5.77 6.59
C ALA A 185 -4.42 -5.28 7.27
N ILE A 186 -3.31 -5.82 6.84
CA ILE A 186 -1.98 -5.55 7.38
C ILE A 186 -1.54 -4.13 7.00
N GLY A 187 -0.87 -3.43 7.93
CA GLY A 187 -0.43 -2.05 7.73
C GLY A 187 -1.53 -0.99 7.94
N PHE A 188 -2.79 -1.41 8.19
CA PHE A 188 -3.86 -0.48 8.49
C PHE A 188 -4.02 -0.24 9.99
N ASN A 189 -4.06 1.03 10.36
CA ASN A 189 -4.31 1.48 11.73
C ASN A 189 -5.65 2.22 11.81
N LEU A 190 -6.32 2.10 12.97
CA LEU A 190 -7.59 2.78 13.23
C LEU A 190 -7.34 4.21 13.74
N TYR A 191 -7.95 5.18 13.09
CA TYR A 191 -7.91 6.59 13.47
C TYR A 191 -9.30 7.12 13.79
N GLN A 192 -9.35 8.14 14.65
CA GLN A 192 -10.57 8.83 15.04
C GLN A 192 -10.44 10.34 14.92
N ASN A 193 -11.57 11.02 14.66
CA ASN A 193 -11.68 12.48 14.67
C ASN A 193 -13.10 12.92 15.05
N ALA A 194 -13.24 14.02 15.79
CA ALA A 194 -14.54 14.61 16.12
C ALA A 194 -15.08 15.49 14.97
N ASP A 195 -14.24 15.88 14.01
CA ASP A 195 -14.59 16.73 12.88
C ASP A 195 -14.04 16.16 11.56
N LEU A 196 -14.95 15.85 10.61
CA LEU A 196 -14.58 15.34 9.28
C LEU A 196 -13.77 16.33 8.43
N LEU A 197 -13.91 17.64 8.69
CA LEU A 197 -13.21 18.68 7.94
C LEU A 197 -11.80 18.91 8.47
N SER A 198 -11.50 18.40 9.67
CA SER A 198 -10.16 18.49 10.28
C SER A 198 -9.22 17.45 9.69
N THR A 199 -7.96 17.84 9.48
CA THR A 199 -6.88 16.92 9.12
C THR A 199 -6.26 16.21 10.33
N ASN A 200 -6.62 16.60 11.55
CA ASN A 200 -6.06 16.07 12.80
C ASN A 200 -6.72 14.75 13.21
N TRP A 201 -6.37 13.68 12.51
CA TRP A 201 -6.81 12.33 12.86
C TRP A 201 -5.88 11.75 13.92
N LEU A 202 -6.47 11.26 15.01
CA LEU A 202 -5.75 10.69 16.15
C LEU A 202 -5.77 9.16 16.06
N LEU A 203 -4.62 8.55 16.25
CA LEU A 203 -4.51 7.09 16.35
C LEU A 203 -5.33 6.58 17.52
N VAL A 204 -6.18 5.57 17.29
CA VAL A 204 -6.84 4.84 18.37
C VAL A 204 -5.82 3.87 18.98
N THR A 205 -5.46 4.14 20.25
CA THR A 205 -4.40 3.39 20.95
C THR A 205 -4.87 2.06 21.55
N ASN A 206 -6.19 1.81 21.57
CA ASN A 206 -6.74 0.55 22.02
C ASN A 206 -6.30 -0.56 21.06
N GLN A 207 -5.52 -1.52 21.57
CA GLN A 207 -5.08 -2.64 20.74
C GLN A 207 -6.29 -3.48 20.32
N PRO A 208 -6.41 -3.83 19.02
CA PRO A 208 -7.48 -4.68 18.55
C PRO A 208 -7.32 -6.13 19.10
N ILE A 209 -8.43 -6.75 19.42
CA ILE A 209 -8.50 -8.19 19.69
C ILE A 209 -8.69 -8.89 18.35
N VAL A 210 -7.83 -9.87 18.06
CA VAL A 210 -7.93 -10.68 16.84
C VAL A 210 -8.65 -11.97 17.15
N ALA A 211 -9.81 -12.19 16.52
CA ALA A 211 -10.58 -13.41 16.64
C ALA A 211 -11.32 -13.74 15.34
N GLY A 212 -11.30 -15.01 14.93
CA GLY A 212 -12.05 -15.46 13.74
C GLY A 212 -11.73 -14.72 12.44
N GLY A 213 -10.47 -14.30 12.24
CA GLY A 213 -10.07 -13.55 11.06
C GLY A 213 -10.47 -12.06 11.07
N THR A 214 -10.84 -11.53 12.24
CA THR A 214 -11.31 -10.15 12.39
C THR A 214 -10.56 -9.45 13.52
N ASN A 215 -10.09 -8.24 13.25
CA ASN A 215 -9.64 -7.28 14.26
C ASN A 215 -10.88 -6.60 14.87
N THR A 216 -10.92 -6.47 16.17
CA THR A 216 -12.06 -5.86 16.88
C THR A 216 -11.56 -4.91 17.97
N THR A 217 -12.05 -3.68 17.98
CA THR A 217 -11.72 -2.66 18.99
C THR A 217 -13.00 -2.13 19.63
N LEU A 218 -13.07 -2.16 20.96
CA LEU A 218 -14.17 -1.59 21.72
C LEU A 218 -13.85 -0.13 22.10
N ILE A 219 -14.72 0.79 21.72
CA ILE A 219 -14.67 2.20 22.14
C ILE A 219 -15.74 2.43 23.18
N SER A 220 -15.34 2.64 24.41
CA SER A 220 -16.25 2.88 25.54
C SER A 220 -16.74 4.33 25.56
N GLY A 221 -17.99 4.55 25.94
CA GLY A 221 -18.56 5.90 26.11
C GLY A 221 -18.77 6.67 24.80
N ALA A 222 -18.85 5.99 23.67
CA ALA A 222 -19.02 6.58 22.34
C ALA A 222 -20.33 7.36 22.14
N SER A 223 -21.23 7.35 23.13
CA SER A 223 -22.52 8.06 23.08
C SER A 223 -22.42 9.56 23.39
N ILE A 224 -21.24 10.09 23.74
CA ILE A 224 -21.05 11.50 24.11
C ILE A 224 -20.36 12.24 22.97
N GLY A 225 -21.15 12.67 21.96
CA GLY A 225 -20.69 13.47 20.83
C GLY A 225 -20.57 12.72 19.52
N LYS A 226 -20.23 13.45 18.45
CA LYS A 226 -19.98 12.87 17.12
C LYS A 226 -18.51 12.44 17.05
N MET A 227 -18.28 11.22 16.62
CA MET A 227 -16.93 10.70 16.37
C MET A 227 -16.93 9.97 15.04
N PHE A 228 -15.90 10.21 14.25
CA PHE A 228 -15.65 9.59 12.96
C PHE A 228 -14.45 8.66 13.08
N TYR A 229 -14.47 7.57 12.33
CA TYR A 229 -13.42 6.56 12.34
C TYR A 229 -13.02 6.22 10.92
N ARG A 230 -11.72 5.97 10.72
CA ARG A 230 -11.20 5.45 9.44
C ARG A 230 -10.05 4.50 9.69
N LEU A 231 -9.81 3.62 8.72
CA LEU A 231 -8.57 2.87 8.61
C LEU A 231 -7.62 3.64 7.68
N GLU A 232 -6.36 3.75 8.10
CA GLU A 232 -5.32 4.41 7.33
C GLU A 232 -4.10 3.50 7.26
N PHE A 233 -3.57 3.34 6.05
CA PHE A 233 -2.35 2.57 5.81
C PHE A 233 -1.13 3.41 6.17
N ARG A 234 -0.19 2.85 6.98
CA ARG A 234 1.08 3.49 7.38
C ARG A 234 2.19 2.48 7.58
#